data_663658475971b15cbed97c31732ed236
#
_entry.id   663658475971b15cbed97c31732ed236
#
_cell.length_a   1.000
_cell.length_b   1.000
_cell.length_c   1.000
_cell.angle_alpha   90.00
_cell.angle_beta   90.00
_cell.angle_gamma   90.00
#
_symmetry.space_group_name_H-M   'P 1'
#
loop_
_entity.id
_entity.type
_entity.pdbx_description
1 polymer ?
#
loop_
_entity_poly.entity_id
_entity_poly.type
_entity_poly.pdbx_seq_one_letter_code
_entity_poly.pdbx_strand_id
1 'polypeptide(L)'
;ELIQPVKGHLDHYLPYLPADKTDPTPRFHHIAVRRDDEAAMRDEIEKLGLPLTFEGEVPGLVFIYLDARATLGHYFEYVWATPEGWEMQGWPREKVVF
;
A
#
# COMPACT_ATOMS: atom_id res chain seq x y z
N GLU A 1 -6.16 -1.68 7.78
CA GLU A 1 -5.14 -2.71 7.95
C GLU A 1 -4.26 -2.40 9.16
N LEU A 2 -3.95 -3.44 9.98
CA LEU A 2 -2.99 -3.35 11.07
C LEU A 2 -1.74 -4.11 10.66
N ILE A 3 -0.57 -3.47 10.76
CA ILE A 3 0.70 -4.03 10.32
C ILE A 3 1.63 -4.21 11.50
N GLN A 4 2.16 -5.43 11.67
CA GLN A 4 3.25 -5.72 12.59
C GLN A 4 4.49 -6.11 11.77
N PRO A 5 5.47 -5.22 11.62
CA PRO A 5 6.68 -5.53 10.86
C PRO A 5 7.56 -6.50 11.65
N VAL A 6 7.95 -7.61 11.01
CA VAL A 6 8.73 -8.68 11.65
C VAL A 6 10.09 -8.85 10.97
N LYS A 7 10.13 -8.89 9.63
CA LYS A 7 11.37 -9.01 8.85
C LYS A 7 11.14 -8.58 7.41
N GLY A 8 12.21 -8.31 6.67
CA GLY A 8 12.19 -7.90 5.27
C GLY A 8 12.42 -6.41 5.11
N HIS A 9 11.78 -5.77 4.14
CA HIS A 9 11.90 -4.34 3.87
C HIS A 9 11.03 -3.55 4.83
N LEU A 10 11.53 -3.28 6.03
CA LEU A 10 10.77 -2.69 7.13
C LEU A 10 11.04 -1.23 7.39
N ASP A 11 12.05 -0.64 6.74
CA ASP A 11 12.55 0.69 7.08
C ASP A 11 11.47 1.77 7.07
N HIS A 12 10.52 1.68 6.16
CA HIS A 12 9.44 2.66 6.06
C HIS A 12 8.37 2.50 7.15
N TYR A 13 8.36 1.38 7.89
CA TYR A 13 7.46 1.17 9.03
C TYR A 13 8.08 1.60 10.36
N LEU A 14 9.40 1.46 10.50
CA LEU A 14 10.08 1.61 11.78
C LEU A 14 9.79 2.95 12.49
N PRO A 15 9.76 4.12 11.80
CA PRO A 15 9.46 5.39 12.46
C PRO A 15 8.06 5.48 13.08
N TYR A 16 7.16 4.59 12.67
CA TYR A 16 5.76 4.58 13.14
C TYR A 16 5.54 3.63 14.30
N LEU A 17 6.54 2.83 14.66
CA LEU A 17 6.44 1.92 15.79
C LEU A 17 6.54 2.68 17.12
N PRO A 18 5.75 2.29 18.13
CA PRO A 18 5.89 2.88 19.45
C PRO A 18 7.21 2.48 20.10
N ALA A 19 7.81 3.39 20.85
CA ALA A 19 9.00 3.09 21.63
C ALA A 19 8.71 2.10 22.75
N ASP A 20 7.51 2.18 23.35
CA ASP A 20 7.00 1.24 24.35
C ASP A 20 6.13 0.19 23.66
N LYS A 21 6.55 -1.07 23.74
CA LYS A 21 5.85 -2.20 23.11
C LYS A 21 4.44 -2.45 23.69
N THR A 22 4.14 -1.88 24.84
CA THR A 22 2.81 -1.98 25.48
C THR A 22 1.87 -0.86 25.06
N ASP A 23 2.37 0.15 24.31
CA ASP A 23 1.57 1.25 23.79
C ASP A 23 0.69 0.75 22.63
N PRO A 24 -0.66 0.68 22.79
CA PRO A 24 -1.55 0.21 21.74
C PRO A 24 -1.95 1.30 20.75
N THR A 25 -1.43 2.51 20.89
CA THR A 25 -1.85 3.65 20.05
C THR A 25 -1.46 3.41 18.59
N PRO A 26 -2.44 3.37 17.67
CA PRO A 26 -2.13 3.22 16.26
C PRO A 26 -1.49 4.50 15.72
N ARG A 27 -0.62 4.32 14.72
CA ARG A 27 -0.02 5.43 13.99
C ARG A 27 -0.35 5.30 12.52
N PHE A 28 -0.73 6.41 11.93
CA PHE A 28 -1.13 6.44 10.53
C PHE A 28 0.10 6.31 9.63
N HIS A 29 0.08 5.36 8.71
CA HIS A 29 1.19 5.07 7.81
C HIS A 29 0.84 5.42 6.35
N HIS A 30 -0.27 4.92 5.83
CA HIS A 30 -0.60 5.10 4.42
C HIS A 30 -2.08 5.07 4.13
N ILE A 31 -2.43 5.56 2.95
CA ILE A 31 -3.73 5.32 2.30
C ILE A 31 -3.47 4.42 1.10
N ALA A 32 -4.32 3.41 0.92
CA ALA A 32 -4.27 2.53 -0.23
C ALA A 32 -5.41 2.81 -1.19
N VAL A 33 -5.14 2.72 -2.49
CA VAL A 33 -6.14 2.84 -3.54
C VAL A 33 -6.13 1.61 -4.42
N ARG A 34 -7.32 1.13 -4.72
CA ARG A 34 -7.54 0.03 -5.65
C ARG A 34 -7.45 0.52 -7.09
N ARG A 35 -6.77 -0.24 -7.93
CA ARG A 35 -6.81 -0.09 -9.38
C ARG A 35 -7.10 -1.44 -10.03
N ASP A 36 -7.91 -1.43 -11.08
CA ASP A 36 -8.36 -2.65 -11.75
C ASP A 36 -7.65 -2.90 -13.08
N ASP A 37 -6.81 -1.96 -13.53
CA ASP A 37 -5.95 -2.09 -14.71
C ASP A 37 -4.51 -1.82 -14.30
N GLU A 38 -3.67 -2.85 -14.34
CA GLU A 38 -2.27 -2.74 -13.90
C GLU A 38 -1.45 -1.77 -14.77
N ALA A 39 -1.64 -1.81 -16.09
CA ALA A 39 -0.89 -0.95 -17.00
C ALA A 39 -1.26 0.53 -16.77
N ALA A 40 -2.54 0.82 -16.62
CA ALA A 40 -3.02 2.17 -16.32
C ALA A 40 -2.52 2.64 -14.95
N MET A 41 -2.49 1.76 -13.96
CA MET A 41 -1.94 2.04 -12.63
C MET A 41 -0.46 2.43 -12.71
N ARG A 42 0.34 1.68 -13.44
CA ARG A 42 1.78 1.97 -13.58
C ARG A 42 2.03 3.28 -14.31
N ASP A 43 1.22 3.60 -15.32
CA ASP A 43 1.29 4.88 -16.03
C ASP A 43 0.94 6.04 -15.10
N GLU A 44 -0.09 5.89 -14.27
CA GLU A 44 -0.47 6.89 -13.26
C GLU A 44 0.66 7.11 -12.24
N ILE A 45 1.27 6.03 -11.75
CA ILE A 45 2.40 6.09 -10.82
C ILE A 45 3.57 6.85 -11.43
N GLU A 46 3.91 6.57 -12.68
CA GLU A 46 4.98 7.27 -13.40
C GLU A 46 4.69 8.77 -13.50
N LYS A 47 3.46 9.14 -13.83
CA LYS A 47 3.05 10.54 -13.96
C LYS A 47 3.09 11.30 -12.65
N LEU A 48 2.84 10.62 -11.51
CA LEU A 48 2.94 11.24 -10.20
C LEU A 48 4.36 11.65 -9.84
N GLY A 49 5.36 10.90 -10.31
CA GLY A 49 6.77 11.19 -10.05
C GLY A 49 7.20 11.11 -8.58
N LEU A 50 6.42 10.44 -7.74
CA LEU A 50 6.78 10.26 -6.32
C LEU A 50 7.84 9.16 -6.15
N PRO A 51 8.72 9.28 -5.15
CA PRO A 51 9.72 8.25 -4.90
C PRO A 51 9.08 6.90 -4.59
N LEU A 52 9.59 5.84 -5.22
CA LEU A 52 9.21 4.47 -4.91
C LEU A 52 9.81 4.05 -3.58
N THR A 53 8.97 3.64 -2.63
CA THR A 53 9.42 3.13 -1.34
C THR A 53 9.59 1.61 -1.39
N PHE A 54 8.56 0.91 -1.87
CA PHE A 54 8.55 -0.54 -1.90
C PHE A 54 7.55 -1.03 -2.93
N GLU A 55 7.93 -2.06 -3.67
CA GLU A 55 7.03 -2.79 -4.57
C GLU A 55 7.06 -4.26 -4.20
N GLY A 56 5.89 -4.86 -4.02
CA GLY A 56 5.73 -6.27 -3.72
C GLY A 56 4.76 -6.94 -4.67
N GLU A 57 4.96 -8.23 -4.88
CA GLU A 57 4.13 -9.06 -5.72
C GLU A 57 3.96 -10.44 -5.11
N VAL A 58 2.73 -10.91 -5.10
CA VAL A 58 2.37 -12.30 -4.84
C VAL A 58 1.43 -12.75 -5.95
N PRO A 59 1.20 -14.06 -6.14
CA PRO A 59 0.29 -14.49 -7.19
C PRO A 59 -1.07 -13.80 -7.12
N GLY A 60 -1.43 -13.09 -8.19
CA GLY A 60 -2.70 -12.37 -8.31
C GLY A 60 -2.78 -11.01 -7.61
N LEU A 61 -1.67 -10.49 -7.07
CA LEU A 61 -1.66 -9.22 -6.34
C LEU A 61 -0.35 -8.48 -6.53
N VAL A 62 -0.44 -7.19 -6.87
CA VAL A 62 0.70 -6.26 -6.90
C VAL A 62 0.39 -5.09 -5.99
N PHE A 63 1.33 -4.70 -5.15
CA PHE A 63 1.20 -3.52 -4.30
C PHE A 63 2.45 -2.67 -4.38
N ILE A 64 2.26 -1.36 -4.45
CA ILE A 64 3.33 -0.39 -4.69
C ILE A 64 3.17 0.77 -3.71
N TYR A 65 4.16 0.96 -2.84
CA TYR A 65 4.22 2.07 -1.91
C TYR A 65 5.05 3.21 -2.47
N LEU A 66 4.48 4.40 -2.48
CA LEU A 66 5.14 5.63 -2.85
C LEU A 66 5.35 6.51 -1.63
N ASP A 67 6.46 7.22 -1.58
CA ASP A 67 6.71 8.20 -0.53
C ASP A 67 6.02 9.52 -0.88
N ALA A 68 4.86 9.74 -0.30
CA ALA A 68 4.07 10.96 -0.47
C ALA A 68 4.12 11.87 0.78
N ARG A 69 5.07 11.64 1.69
CA ARG A 69 5.13 12.39 2.95
C ARG A 69 5.33 13.88 2.74
N ALA A 70 6.11 14.28 1.73
CA ALA A 70 6.37 15.68 1.44
C ALA A 70 5.15 16.43 0.88
N THR A 71 4.22 15.73 0.24
CA THR A 71 3.04 16.32 -0.41
C THR A 71 1.75 16.04 0.35
N LEU A 72 1.54 14.80 0.77
CA LEU A 72 0.31 14.35 1.44
C LEU A 72 0.48 14.12 2.94
N GLY A 73 1.71 14.07 3.44
CA GLY A 73 1.99 13.80 4.85
C GLY A 73 2.01 12.33 5.24
N HIS A 74 1.90 11.41 4.29
CA HIS A 74 1.88 9.97 4.53
C HIS A 74 2.35 9.21 3.29
N TYR A 75 2.59 7.90 3.44
CA TYR A 75 2.82 7.02 2.28
C TYR A 75 1.52 6.79 1.52
N PHE A 76 1.65 6.43 0.24
CA PHE A 76 0.52 6.20 -0.65
C PHE A 76 0.71 4.85 -1.33
N GLU A 77 -0.26 3.95 -1.18
CA GLU A 77 -0.19 2.61 -1.73
C GLU A 77 -1.14 2.45 -2.91
N TYR A 78 -0.61 1.90 -4.00
CA TYR A 78 -1.41 1.40 -5.11
C TYR A 78 -1.52 -0.11 -5.02
N VAL A 79 -2.72 -0.62 -5.19
CA VAL A 79 -2.97 -2.06 -5.19
C VAL A 79 -3.72 -2.45 -6.47
N TRP A 80 -3.17 -3.42 -7.17
CA TRP A 80 -3.84 -4.11 -8.25
C TRP A 80 -3.92 -5.59 -7.93
N ALA A 81 -5.04 -6.21 -8.25
CA ALA A 81 -5.21 -7.65 -8.09
C ALA A 81 -6.08 -8.22 -9.19
N THR A 82 -5.92 -9.52 -9.43
CA THR A 82 -6.88 -10.28 -10.23
C THR A 82 -8.24 -10.33 -9.52
N PRO A 83 -9.34 -10.67 -10.22
CA PRO A 83 -10.63 -10.84 -9.56
C PRO A 83 -10.57 -11.77 -8.34
N GLU A 84 -9.84 -12.87 -8.46
CA GLU A 84 -9.61 -13.83 -7.37
C GLU A 84 -8.77 -13.20 -6.24
N GLY A 85 -7.80 -12.39 -6.58
CA GLY A 85 -6.96 -11.65 -5.62
C GLY A 85 -7.77 -10.66 -4.79
N TRP A 86 -8.70 -9.94 -5.42
CA TRP A 86 -9.61 -9.04 -4.69
C TRP A 86 -10.51 -9.82 -3.73
N GLU A 87 -11.08 -10.91 -4.20
CA GLU A 87 -11.95 -11.75 -3.38
C GLU A 87 -11.23 -12.32 -2.16
N MET A 88 -9.98 -12.75 -2.32
CA MET A 88 -9.14 -13.23 -1.22
C MET A 88 -8.91 -12.16 -0.15
N GLN A 89 -8.91 -10.90 -0.53
CA GLN A 89 -8.75 -9.77 0.40
C GLN A 89 -10.07 -9.29 1.00
N GLY A 90 -11.19 -9.95 0.67
CA GLY A 90 -12.52 -9.55 1.13
C GLY A 90 -13.12 -8.39 0.33
N TRP A 91 -12.60 -8.10 -0.86
CA TRP A 91 -13.12 -7.07 -1.75
C TRP A 91 -13.98 -7.69 -2.86
N PRO A 92 -14.92 -6.90 -3.44
CA PRO A 92 -15.65 -7.36 -4.62
C PRO A 92 -14.71 -7.72 -5.78
N ARG A 93 -15.02 -8.82 -6.47
CA ARG A 93 -14.27 -9.22 -7.67
C ARG A 93 -14.38 -8.18 -8.77
N GLU A 94 -15.58 -7.61 -8.91
CA GLU A 94 -15.87 -6.62 -9.93
C GLU A 94 -15.31 -5.25 -9.56
N LYS A 95 -15.09 -4.46 -10.59
CA LYS A 95 -14.65 -3.08 -10.44
C LYS A 95 -15.62 -2.30 -9.56
N VAL A 96 -15.06 -1.61 -8.59
CA VAL A 96 -15.81 -0.65 -7.79
C VAL A 96 -15.77 0.70 -8.50
N VAL A 97 -16.93 1.23 -8.82
CA VAL A 97 -17.05 2.54 -9.47
C VAL A 97 -17.36 3.59 -8.41
N PHE A 98 -16.55 4.61 -8.40
CA PHE A 98 -16.73 5.76 -7.51
C PHE A 98 -17.16 6.97 -8.31
#